data_8d415ca96f7778d965fed0534aa83507
#
_entry.id   8d415ca96f7778d965fed0534aa83507
#
_cell.length_a   1.000
_cell.length_b   1.000
_cell.length_c   1.000
_cell.angle_alpha   90.00
_cell.angle_beta   90.00
_cell.angle_gamma   90.00
#
_symmetry.space_group_name_H-M   'P 1'
#
loop_
_entity.id
_entity.type
_entity.pdbx_description
1 polymer ?
#
loop_
_entity_poly.entity_id
_entity_poly.type
_entity_poly.pdbx_seq_one_letter_code
_entity_poly.pdbx_strand_id
1 'polypeptide(L)'
;MPDRPVLVAYASRHHGTEGIAREVATTLRADGLRVDFRRAQNVASVGRYVAVVVGSAVYMAQWEEAALALLRRERATLARRPVWLFSSGPVGDGKTTRRPETVPHPEVVAGLADEIGVRGSAMFGGRVDTDEAGFDMEVMAAAGLQGDWRDLSRVRAWSHAVAVAIRAEVASQAAVAAEAADSPEAAREAVAATDSLV
;
A
#
# COMPACT_ATOMS: atom_id res chain seq x y z
N MET A 1 16.85 2.70 -12.83
CA MET A 1 15.93 2.28 -11.74
C MET A 1 16.12 3.20 -10.55
N PRO A 2 15.08 3.68 -9.88
CA PRO A 2 15.26 4.55 -8.74
C PRO A 2 16.01 3.79 -7.64
N ASP A 3 17.00 4.43 -7.05
CA ASP A 3 17.82 3.85 -5.98
C ASP A 3 17.02 3.69 -4.66
N ARG A 4 15.85 4.35 -4.58
CA ARG A 4 14.95 4.36 -3.42
C ARG A 4 13.95 3.20 -3.50
N PRO A 5 13.73 2.45 -2.38
CA PRO A 5 12.80 1.32 -2.38
C PRO A 5 11.33 1.77 -2.38
N VAL A 6 10.46 0.84 -2.75
CA VAL A 6 9.01 0.88 -2.50
C VAL A 6 8.76 0.29 -1.12
N LEU A 7 7.88 0.92 -0.33
CA LEU A 7 7.38 0.33 0.90
C LEU A 7 6.15 -0.52 0.61
N VAL A 8 6.11 -1.74 1.11
CA VAL A 8 4.89 -2.53 1.30
C VAL A 8 4.67 -2.68 2.81
N ALA A 9 3.73 -1.90 3.34
CA ALA A 9 3.34 -1.94 4.75
C ALA A 9 2.02 -2.69 4.92
N TYR A 10 1.87 -3.43 6.03
CA TYR A 10 0.63 -4.16 6.29
C TYR A 10 0.28 -4.16 7.78
N ALA A 11 -1.02 -4.27 8.06
CA ALA A 11 -1.55 -4.55 9.38
C ALA A 11 -2.44 -5.80 9.33
N SER A 12 -2.19 -6.76 10.22
CA SER A 12 -2.89 -8.04 10.28
C SER A 12 -2.78 -8.61 11.69
N ARG A 13 -3.91 -9.09 12.23
CA ARG A 13 -3.93 -9.85 13.50
C ARG A 13 -3.61 -11.32 13.25
N HIS A 14 -4.25 -11.92 12.27
CA HIS A 14 -4.30 -13.36 12.02
C HIS A 14 -3.60 -13.76 10.70
N HIS A 15 -2.48 -13.15 10.38
CA HIS A 15 -1.61 -13.46 9.24
C HIS A 15 -2.27 -13.53 7.83
N GLY A 16 -3.60 -13.42 7.71
CA GLY A 16 -4.31 -13.47 6.42
C GLY A 16 -3.85 -12.35 5.47
N THR A 17 -3.89 -11.11 5.95
CA THR A 17 -3.43 -9.92 5.20
C THR A 17 -1.91 -9.95 4.97
N GLU A 18 -1.14 -10.51 5.90
CA GLU A 18 0.31 -10.67 5.73
C GLU A 18 0.62 -11.51 4.49
N GLY A 19 -0.12 -12.60 4.26
CA GLY A 19 0.06 -13.44 3.07
C GLY A 19 -0.19 -12.68 1.76
N ILE A 20 -1.23 -11.83 1.73
CA ILE A 20 -1.50 -10.95 0.59
C ILE A 20 -0.37 -9.93 0.40
N ALA A 21 0.02 -9.24 1.48
CA ALA A 21 1.10 -8.24 1.44
C ALA A 21 2.44 -8.85 0.99
N ARG A 22 2.71 -10.10 1.38
CA ARG A 22 3.90 -10.85 0.96
C ARG A 22 3.87 -11.15 -0.54
N GLU A 23 2.72 -11.54 -1.08
CA GLU A 23 2.53 -11.77 -2.51
C GLU A 23 2.71 -10.47 -3.29
N VAL A 24 2.15 -9.34 -2.82
CA VAL A 24 2.38 -8.01 -3.39
C VAL A 24 3.88 -7.71 -3.43
N ALA A 25 4.58 -7.84 -2.31
CA ALA A 25 6.01 -7.54 -2.23
C ALA A 25 6.86 -8.46 -3.14
N THR A 26 6.49 -9.73 -3.24
CA THR A 26 7.17 -10.71 -4.10
C THR A 26 6.99 -10.36 -5.58
N THR A 27 5.77 -10.02 -5.99
CA THR A 27 5.47 -9.63 -7.36
C THR A 27 6.18 -8.33 -7.75
N LEU A 28 6.16 -7.31 -6.89
CA LEU A 28 6.86 -6.06 -7.15
C LEU A 28 8.38 -6.28 -7.30
N ARG A 29 8.98 -7.19 -6.50
CA ARG A 29 10.40 -7.57 -6.65
C ARG A 29 10.67 -8.31 -7.95
N ALA A 30 9.80 -9.25 -8.34
CA ALA A 30 9.91 -9.96 -9.61
C ALA A 30 9.84 -9.01 -10.81
N ASP A 31 9.08 -7.90 -10.67
CA ASP A 31 9.02 -6.81 -11.64
C ASP A 31 10.22 -5.84 -11.56
N GLY A 32 11.26 -6.17 -10.79
CA GLY A 32 12.51 -5.42 -10.72
C GLY A 32 12.51 -4.21 -9.78
N LEU A 33 11.51 -4.06 -8.91
CA LEU A 33 11.48 -3.00 -7.89
C LEU A 33 12.21 -3.44 -6.62
N ARG A 34 12.93 -2.53 -5.99
CA ARG A 34 13.44 -2.75 -4.62
C ARG A 34 12.29 -2.57 -3.65
N VAL A 35 12.02 -3.55 -2.79
CA VAL A 35 10.89 -3.53 -1.88
C VAL A 35 11.32 -3.74 -0.44
N ASP A 36 10.96 -2.82 0.43
CA ASP A 36 11.01 -2.95 1.89
C ASP A 36 9.63 -3.42 2.38
N PHE A 37 9.59 -4.57 3.03
CA PHE A 37 8.37 -5.22 3.52
C PHE A 37 8.29 -5.12 5.04
N ARG A 38 7.24 -4.46 5.57
CA ARG A 38 7.15 -4.15 7.01
C ARG A 38 5.73 -4.25 7.55
N ARG A 39 5.61 -4.59 8.82
CA ARG A 39 4.39 -4.30 9.60
C ARG A 39 4.23 -2.79 9.76
N ALA A 40 2.99 -2.28 9.65
CA ALA A 40 2.70 -0.84 9.68
C ALA A 40 3.20 -0.16 10.96
N GLN A 41 3.09 -0.83 12.11
CA GLN A 41 3.59 -0.31 13.39
C GLN A 41 5.12 -0.16 13.45
N ASN A 42 5.85 -0.86 12.59
CA ASN A 42 7.31 -0.83 12.53
C ASN A 42 7.86 0.16 11.48
N VAL A 43 6.97 0.95 10.87
CA VAL A 43 7.36 2.00 9.91
C VAL A 43 7.53 3.30 10.67
N ALA A 44 8.77 3.73 10.85
CA ALA A 44 9.07 5.00 11.54
C ALA A 44 8.74 6.21 10.66
N SER A 45 9.06 6.18 9.36
CA SER A 45 8.77 7.23 8.40
C SER A 45 8.69 6.68 6.98
N VAL A 46 7.88 7.32 6.14
CA VAL A 46 7.77 6.98 4.71
C VAL A 46 8.66 7.85 3.81
N GLY A 47 9.40 8.81 4.38
CA GLY A 47 10.18 9.80 3.64
C GLY A 47 11.22 9.23 2.67
N ARG A 48 11.79 8.06 2.97
CA ARG A 48 12.82 7.41 2.15
C ARG A 48 12.31 6.59 0.97
N TYR A 49 11.00 6.31 0.91
CA TYR A 49 10.43 5.46 -0.14
C TYR A 49 10.01 6.26 -1.36
N VAL A 50 10.14 5.67 -2.55
CA VAL A 50 9.72 6.28 -3.81
C VAL A 50 8.22 6.14 -4.04
N ALA A 51 7.63 5.05 -3.55
CA ALA A 51 6.21 4.74 -3.58
C ALA A 51 5.82 3.92 -2.35
N VAL A 52 4.54 3.90 -2.00
CA VAL A 52 4.05 3.22 -0.81
C VAL A 52 2.80 2.41 -1.14
N VAL A 53 2.78 1.15 -0.71
CA VAL A 53 1.60 0.29 -0.71
C VAL A 53 1.25 -0.03 0.74
N VAL A 54 0.01 0.25 1.15
CA VAL A 54 -0.46 -0.04 2.51
C VAL A 54 -1.64 -0.99 2.44
N GLY A 55 -1.57 -2.09 3.19
CA GLY A 55 -2.63 -3.06 3.30
C GLY A 55 -3.11 -3.27 4.73
N SER A 56 -4.41 -3.52 4.90
CA SER A 56 -4.98 -3.85 6.20
C SER A 56 -6.07 -4.93 6.11
N ALA A 57 -6.17 -5.71 7.18
CA ALA A 57 -7.37 -6.48 7.43
C ALA A 57 -8.56 -5.53 7.70
N VAL A 58 -9.76 -5.99 7.33
CA VAL A 58 -11.03 -5.33 7.67
C VAL A 58 -11.76 -6.19 8.68
N TYR A 59 -11.93 -5.66 9.89
CA TYR A 59 -12.74 -6.24 10.94
C TYR A 59 -13.87 -5.28 11.30
N MET A 60 -15.10 -5.77 11.35
CA MET A 60 -16.29 -4.96 11.66
C MET A 60 -16.32 -3.63 10.88
N ALA A 61 -16.06 -3.70 9.58
CA ALA A 61 -15.95 -2.55 8.67
C ALA A 61 -14.87 -1.51 9.06
N GLN A 62 -13.84 -1.91 9.82
CA GLN A 62 -12.72 -1.06 10.23
C GLN A 62 -11.38 -1.65 9.75
N TRP A 63 -10.46 -0.78 9.39
CA TRP A 63 -9.05 -1.14 9.23
C TRP A 63 -8.38 -1.29 10.60
N GLU A 64 -7.33 -2.08 10.64
CA GLU A 64 -6.45 -2.18 11.81
C GLU A 64 -5.84 -0.81 12.14
N GLU A 65 -5.87 -0.45 13.44
CA GLU A 65 -5.40 0.86 13.91
C GLU A 65 -3.94 1.14 13.54
N ALA A 66 -3.09 0.13 13.48
CA ALA A 66 -1.69 0.29 13.08
C ALA A 66 -1.53 0.84 11.64
N ALA A 67 -2.42 0.44 10.71
CA ALA A 67 -2.42 0.96 9.35
C ALA A 67 -3.01 2.38 9.30
N LEU A 68 -4.10 2.63 10.02
CA LEU A 68 -4.72 3.96 10.11
C LEU A 68 -3.77 4.97 10.75
N ALA A 69 -3.08 4.59 11.83
CA ALA A 69 -2.10 5.43 12.50
C ALA A 69 -0.93 5.80 11.58
N LEU A 70 -0.45 4.85 10.76
CA LEU A 70 0.57 5.11 9.74
C LEU A 70 0.08 6.14 8.72
N LEU A 71 -1.12 5.95 8.14
CA LEU A 71 -1.68 6.87 7.14
C LEU A 71 -1.88 8.28 7.72
N ARG A 72 -2.45 8.39 8.91
CA ARG A 72 -2.68 9.68 9.58
C ARG A 72 -1.38 10.41 9.90
N ARG A 73 -0.42 9.71 10.51
CA ARG A 73 0.87 10.29 10.91
C ARG A 73 1.69 10.76 9.72
N GLU A 74 1.71 10.01 8.65
CA GLU A 74 2.53 10.28 7.46
C GLU A 74 1.76 11.00 6.35
N ARG A 75 0.51 11.43 6.59
CA ARG A 75 -0.40 11.99 5.59
C ARG A 75 0.24 13.02 4.68
N ALA A 76 0.89 14.03 5.25
CA ALA A 76 1.53 15.11 4.48
C ALA A 76 2.68 14.62 3.60
N THR A 77 3.40 13.57 4.03
CA THR A 77 4.47 12.95 3.25
C THR A 77 3.91 12.03 2.18
N LEU A 78 2.85 11.29 2.48
CA LEU A 78 2.16 10.39 1.55
C LEU A 78 1.49 11.17 0.41
N ALA A 79 0.90 12.35 0.68
CA ALA A 79 0.29 13.20 -0.34
C ALA A 79 1.24 13.63 -1.46
N ARG A 80 2.55 13.56 -1.23
CA ARG A 80 3.59 13.89 -2.20
C ARG A 80 4.24 12.65 -2.84
N ARG A 81 3.61 11.48 -2.73
CA ARG A 81 4.13 10.19 -3.22
C ARG A 81 3.03 9.38 -3.90
N PRO A 82 3.38 8.52 -4.83
CA PRO A 82 2.47 7.50 -5.33
C PRO A 82 2.10 6.51 -4.21
N VAL A 83 0.80 6.39 -3.92
CA VAL A 83 0.28 5.52 -2.86
C VAL A 83 -0.80 4.62 -3.42
N TRP A 84 -0.77 3.34 -3.05
CA TRP A 84 -1.82 2.35 -3.29
C TRP A 84 -2.26 1.72 -1.99
N LEU A 85 -3.54 1.38 -1.91
CA LEU A 85 -4.12 0.73 -0.74
C LEU A 85 -4.71 -0.63 -1.11
N PHE A 86 -4.70 -1.58 -0.17
CA PHE A 86 -5.53 -2.76 -0.32
C PHE A 86 -6.15 -3.18 1.01
N SER A 87 -7.37 -3.71 0.94
CA SER A 87 -8.07 -4.32 2.06
C SER A 87 -8.10 -5.83 1.92
N SER A 88 -8.02 -6.54 3.02
CA SER A 88 -8.20 -7.99 3.14
C SER A 88 -9.46 -8.29 3.94
N GLY A 89 -10.38 -9.05 3.37
CA GLY A 89 -11.76 -9.34 3.76
C GLY A 89 -12.67 -8.94 2.60
N PRO A 90 -13.89 -9.36 2.47
CA PRO A 90 -14.65 -10.21 3.37
C PRO A 90 -14.26 -11.69 3.30
N VAL A 91 -14.70 -12.41 4.31
CA VAL A 91 -14.77 -13.87 4.30
C VAL A 91 -16.21 -14.27 4.02
N GLY A 92 -16.44 -15.25 3.18
CA GLY A 92 -17.77 -15.68 2.78
C GLY A 92 -18.11 -17.09 3.25
N ASP A 93 -19.38 -17.40 3.35
CA ASP A 93 -19.89 -18.76 3.63
C ASP A 93 -20.00 -19.63 2.36
N GLY A 94 -19.40 -19.22 1.26
CA GLY A 94 -19.50 -19.88 -0.04
C GLY A 94 -20.85 -19.70 -0.75
N LYS A 95 -21.89 -19.19 -0.07
CA LYS A 95 -23.24 -19.00 -0.62
C LYS A 95 -23.56 -17.52 -0.86
N THR A 96 -22.93 -16.64 -0.09
CA THR A 96 -23.13 -15.19 -0.11
C THR A 96 -21.84 -14.41 -0.42
N THR A 97 -20.94 -14.96 -1.20
CA THR A 97 -19.72 -14.28 -1.61
C THR A 97 -20.04 -13.02 -2.41
N ARG A 98 -20.11 -11.89 -1.73
CA ARG A 98 -19.91 -10.61 -2.41
C ARG A 98 -18.53 -10.66 -3.05
N ARG A 99 -18.47 -10.38 -4.34
CA ARG A 99 -17.17 -10.23 -5.00
C ARG A 99 -16.37 -9.19 -4.22
N PRO A 100 -15.15 -9.47 -3.76
CA PRO A 100 -14.39 -8.52 -2.93
C PRO A 100 -14.31 -7.12 -3.55
N GLU A 101 -14.21 -7.03 -4.90
CA GLU A 101 -14.14 -5.76 -5.63
C GLU A 101 -15.40 -4.89 -5.51
N THR A 102 -16.54 -5.44 -5.13
CA THR A 102 -17.79 -4.69 -4.96
C THR A 102 -17.99 -4.20 -3.52
N VAL A 103 -17.10 -4.56 -2.60
CA VAL A 103 -17.14 -4.12 -1.22
C VAL A 103 -16.37 -2.80 -1.10
N PRO A 104 -16.99 -1.70 -0.68
CA PRO A 104 -16.29 -0.44 -0.51
C PRO A 104 -15.28 -0.53 0.63
N HIS A 105 -14.22 0.26 0.53
CA HIS A 105 -13.34 0.46 1.68
C HIS A 105 -14.10 1.12 2.84
N PRO A 106 -13.70 0.86 4.11
CA PRO A 106 -14.27 1.58 5.25
C PRO A 106 -14.21 3.10 5.04
N GLU A 107 -15.25 3.82 5.48
CA GLU A 107 -15.40 5.27 5.23
C GLU A 107 -14.18 6.08 5.68
N VAL A 108 -13.61 5.75 6.83
CA VAL A 108 -12.39 6.40 7.34
C VAL A 108 -11.21 6.22 6.38
N VAL A 109 -11.12 5.07 5.71
CA VAL A 109 -10.06 4.79 4.72
C VAL A 109 -10.31 5.57 3.44
N ALA A 110 -11.56 5.68 3.00
CA ALA A 110 -11.93 6.45 1.83
C ALA A 110 -11.57 7.95 2.02
N GLY A 111 -11.91 8.55 3.16
CA GLY A 111 -11.54 9.92 3.47
C GLY A 111 -10.02 10.16 3.50
N LEU A 112 -9.26 9.26 4.12
CA LEU A 112 -7.79 9.33 4.11
C LEU A 112 -7.19 9.13 2.71
N ALA A 113 -7.80 8.26 1.91
CA ALA A 113 -7.37 8.01 0.53
C ALA A 113 -7.52 9.27 -0.34
N ASP A 114 -8.64 9.98 -0.19
CA ASP A 114 -8.89 11.25 -0.88
C ASP A 114 -7.91 12.34 -0.44
N GLU A 115 -7.67 12.50 0.86
CA GLU A 115 -6.72 13.47 1.41
C GLU A 115 -5.27 13.21 0.95
N ILE A 116 -4.88 11.93 0.82
CA ILE A 116 -3.55 11.51 0.39
C ILE A 116 -3.41 11.59 -1.14
N GLY A 117 -4.50 11.49 -1.88
CA GLY A 117 -4.49 11.38 -3.33
C GLY A 117 -4.01 9.99 -3.79
N VAL A 118 -4.61 8.93 -3.21
CA VAL A 118 -4.27 7.54 -3.50
C VAL A 118 -4.49 7.22 -4.98
N ARG A 119 -3.51 6.57 -5.63
CA ARG A 119 -3.52 6.25 -7.07
C ARG A 119 -4.45 5.09 -7.42
N GLY A 120 -4.75 4.25 -6.45
CA GLY A 120 -5.65 3.13 -6.63
C GLY A 120 -5.76 2.27 -5.38
N SER A 121 -6.83 1.49 -5.32
CA SER A 121 -7.09 0.59 -4.22
C SER A 121 -7.66 -0.74 -4.71
N ALA A 122 -7.51 -1.79 -3.87
CA ALA A 122 -8.08 -3.11 -4.13
C ALA A 122 -8.66 -3.72 -2.86
N MET A 123 -9.69 -4.55 -3.05
CA MET A 123 -10.24 -5.42 -2.03
C MET A 123 -9.97 -6.87 -2.42
N PHE A 124 -9.40 -7.64 -1.52
CA PHE A 124 -9.12 -9.07 -1.69
C PHE A 124 -9.89 -9.89 -0.65
N GLY A 125 -10.18 -11.14 -0.97
CA GLY A 125 -10.74 -12.08 0.00
C GLY A 125 -9.78 -12.28 1.18
N GLY A 126 -10.36 -12.56 2.35
CA GLY A 126 -9.60 -12.83 3.57
C GLY A 126 -9.32 -14.31 3.80
N ARG A 127 -8.71 -14.61 4.96
CA ARG A 127 -8.54 -15.96 5.49
C ARG A 127 -8.95 -15.97 6.96
N VAL A 128 -9.69 -16.98 7.35
CA VAL A 128 -10.01 -17.29 8.74
C VAL A 128 -9.42 -18.66 9.06
N ASP A 129 -8.49 -18.70 10.00
CA ASP A 129 -7.83 -19.89 10.48
C ASP A 129 -8.24 -20.15 11.93
N THR A 130 -8.91 -21.27 12.19
CA THR A 130 -9.41 -21.60 13.52
C THR A 130 -8.34 -22.16 14.44
N ASP A 131 -7.17 -22.51 13.92
CA ASP A 131 -6.03 -22.95 14.73
C ASP A 131 -5.35 -21.76 15.44
N GLU A 132 -5.70 -20.52 15.07
CA GLU A 132 -5.27 -19.33 15.77
C GLU A 132 -6.20 -19.02 16.95
N ALA A 133 -5.64 -18.88 18.15
CA ALA A 133 -6.38 -18.57 19.35
C ALA A 133 -6.89 -17.10 19.34
N GLY A 134 -8.15 -16.88 19.70
CA GLY A 134 -8.74 -15.56 19.86
C GLY A 134 -10.26 -15.64 19.85
N PHE A 135 -10.90 -14.83 20.70
CA PHE A 135 -12.37 -14.81 20.83
C PHE A 135 -13.08 -14.48 19.52
N ASP A 136 -12.50 -13.60 18.70
CA ASP A 136 -13.01 -13.23 17.38
C ASP A 136 -12.93 -14.42 16.38
N MET A 137 -11.88 -15.24 16.47
CA MET A 137 -11.74 -16.45 15.65
C MET A 137 -12.71 -17.54 16.07
N GLU A 138 -12.95 -17.71 17.39
CA GLU A 138 -13.95 -18.66 17.92
C GLU A 138 -15.36 -18.27 17.45
N VAL A 139 -15.71 -16.99 17.48
CA VAL A 139 -17.00 -16.49 16.99
C VAL A 139 -17.16 -16.73 15.49
N MET A 140 -16.12 -16.50 14.69
CA MET A 140 -16.14 -16.76 13.25
C MET A 140 -16.23 -18.27 12.94
N ALA A 141 -15.52 -19.11 13.69
CA ALA A 141 -15.60 -20.55 13.56
C ALA A 141 -17.00 -21.08 13.90
N ALA A 142 -17.61 -20.60 15.00
CA ALA A 142 -18.98 -20.94 15.39
C ALA A 142 -20.02 -20.50 14.34
N ALA A 143 -19.74 -19.41 13.61
CA ALA A 143 -20.55 -18.96 12.48
C ALA A 143 -20.29 -19.71 11.17
N GLY A 144 -19.39 -20.72 11.17
CA GLY A 144 -19.01 -21.49 9.97
C GLY A 144 -18.17 -20.70 8.96
N LEU A 145 -17.52 -19.64 9.41
CA LEU A 145 -16.70 -18.76 8.58
C LEU A 145 -15.23 -19.15 8.60
N GLN A 146 -14.93 -20.45 8.46
CA GLN A 146 -13.56 -20.95 8.34
C GLN A 146 -13.20 -21.16 6.87
N GLY A 147 -12.04 -20.67 6.44
CA GLY A 147 -11.57 -20.89 5.07
C GLY A 147 -10.55 -19.86 4.59
N ASP A 148 -10.06 -20.11 3.37
CA ASP A 148 -9.16 -19.22 2.65
C ASP A 148 -9.82 -18.76 1.34
N TRP A 149 -10.18 -17.49 1.26
CA TRP A 149 -10.81 -16.86 0.10
C TRP A 149 -9.84 -15.94 -0.66
N ARG A 150 -8.55 -16.04 -0.36
CA ARG A 150 -7.54 -15.23 -1.04
C ARG A 150 -7.30 -15.74 -2.46
N ASP A 151 -7.57 -14.94 -3.44
CA ASP A 151 -7.17 -15.17 -4.83
C ASP A 151 -5.80 -14.54 -5.09
N LEU A 152 -4.73 -15.34 -4.89
CA LEU A 152 -3.36 -14.86 -5.08
C LEU A 152 -3.04 -14.57 -6.56
N SER A 153 -3.76 -15.13 -7.52
CA SER A 153 -3.58 -14.81 -8.94
C SER A 153 -4.05 -13.39 -9.22
N ARG A 154 -5.15 -12.98 -8.60
CA ARG A 154 -5.67 -11.64 -8.66
C ARG A 154 -4.79 -10.63 -7.91
N VAL A 155 -4.21 -11.02 -6.77
CA VAL A 155 -3.21 -10.21 -6.05
C VAL A 155 -2.01 -9.94 -6.95
N ARG A 156 -1.48 -10.97 -7.64
CA ARG A 156 -0.37 -10.82 -8.60
C ARG A 156 -0.73 -9.89 -9.75
N ALA A 157 -1.88 -10.08 -10.39
CA ALA A 157 -2.30 -9.24 -11.51
C ALA A 157 -2.40 -7.75 -11.10
N TRP A 158 -2.99 -7.47 -9.94
CA TRP A 158 -3.04 -6.11 -9.39
C TRP A 158 -1.65 -5.57 -9.10
N SER A 159 -0.77 -6.37 -8.50
CA SER A 159 0.59 -5.97 -8.15
C SER A 159 1.44 -5.65 -9.38
N HIS A 160 1.28 -6.40 -10.48
CA HIS A 160 1.90 -6.08 -11.78
C HIS A 160 1.44 -4.72 -12.30
N ALA A 161 0.13 -4.43 -12.24
CA ALA A 161 -0.39 -3.12 -12.63
C ALA A 161 0.18 -1.99 -11.75
N VAL A 162 0.29 -2.21 -10.44
CA VAL A 162 0.94 -1.27 -9.51
C VAL A 162 2.42 -1.07 -9.87
N ALA A 163 3.16 -2.12 -10.20
CA ALA A 163 4.56 -2.00 -10.59
C ALA A 163 4.75 -1.17 -11.87
N VAL A 164 3.87 -1.36 -12.86
CA VAL A 164 3.86 -0.55 -14.10
C VAL A 164 3.61 0.91 -13.77
N ALA A 165 2.60 1.19 -12.94
CA ALA A 165 2.24 2.56 -12.53
C ALA A 165 3.37 3.24 -11.73
N ILE A 166 4.02 2.53 -10.79
CA ILE A 166 5.18 3.05 -10.05
C ILE A 166 6.30 3.46 -11.00
N ARG A 167 6.64 2.61 -11.98
CA ARG A 167 7.70 2.93 -12.95
C ARG A 167 7.36 4.17 -13.78
N ALA A 168 6.11 4.30 -14.22
CA ALA A 168 5.66 5.45 -15.00
C ALA A 168 5.74 6.76 -14.18
N GLU A 169 5.27 6.74 -12.94
CA GLU A 169 5.31 7.90 -12.04
C GLU A 169 6.77 8.33 -11.73
N VAL A 170 7.65 7.36 -11.48
CA VAL A 170 9.07 7.62 -11.22
C VAL A 170 9.77 8.19 -12.45
N ALA A 171 9.47 7.67 -13.64
CA ALA A 171 10.02 8.19 -14.89
C ALA A 171 9.55 9.62 -15.17
N SER A 172 8.28 9.90 -14.94
CA SER A 172 7.70 11.25 -15.07
C SER A 172 8.35 12.24 -14.10
N GLN A 173 8.52 11.87 -12.82
CA GLN A 173 9.17 12.70 -11.83
C GLN A 173 10.63 12.99 -12.19
N ALA A 174 11.35 12.01 -12.72
CA ALA A 174 12.73 12.18 -13.16
C ALA A 174 12.84 13.12 -14.38
N ALA A 175 11.90 13.02 -15.32
CA ALA A 175 11.85 13.91 -16.49
C ALA A 175 11.59 15.36 -16.08
N VAL A 176 10.61 15.60 -15.21
CA VAL A 176 10.32 16.95 -14.68
C VAL A 176 11.52 17.54 -13.92
N ALA A 177 12.20 16.72 -13.12
CA ALA A 177 13.39 17.16 -12.39
C ALA A 177 14.56 17.52 -13.33
N ALA A 178 14.74 16.75 -14.42
CA ALA A 178 15.77 17.02 -15.42
C ALA A 178 15.48 18.34 -16.19
N GLU A 179 14.24 18.56 -16.57
CA GLU A 179 13.81 19.80 -17.25
C GLU A 179 13.96 21.05 -16.36
N ALA A 180 13.65 20.92 -15.06
CA ALA A 180 13.85 21.99 -14.09
C ALA A 180 15.35 22.31 -13.89
N ALA A 181 16.23 21.31 -13.91
CA ALA A 181 17.68 21.50 -13.79
C ALA A 181 18.33 22.15 -15.03
N ASP A 182 17.75 21.96 -16.21
CA ASP A 182 18.23 22.53 -17.49
C ASP A 182 17.62 23.92 -17.79
N SER A 183 16.83 24.46 -16.86
CA SER A 183 16.18 25.75 -17.06
C SER A 183 17.20 26.92 -17.02
N PRO A 184 17.01 27.97 -17.83
CA PRO A 184 17.92 29.16 -17.83
C PRO A 184 18.00 29.87 -16.48
N GLU A 185 17.02 29.70 -15.62
CA GLU A 185 16.94 30.26 -14.29
C GLU A 185 17.87 29.55 -13.30
N ALA A 186 17.91 28.22 -13.35
CA ALA A 186 18.85 27.40 -12.58
C ALA A 186 20.32 27.67 -12.97
N ALA A 187 20.58 27.91 -14.26
CA ALA A 187 21.89 28.31 -14.75
C ALA A 187 22.33 29.70 -14.22
N ARG A 188 21.41 30.62 -14.07
CA ARG A 188 21.69 31.97 -13.51
C ARG A 188 21.95 31.93 -12.00
N GLU A 189 21.23 31.12 -11.23
CA GLU A 189 21.47 30.92 -9.80
C GLU A 189 22.83 30.27 -9.53
N ALA A 190 23.21 29.28 -10.32
CA ALA A 190 24.52 28.63 -10.20
C ALA A 190 25.69 29.61 -10.47
N VAL A 191 25.57 30.51 -11.45
CA VAL A 191 26.57 31.53 -11.75
C VAL A 191 26.64 32.58 -10.62
N ALA A 192 25.50 33.01 -10.07
CA ALA A 192 25.44 33.97 -8.97
C ALA A 192 26.03 33.44 -7.66
N ALA A 193 25.85 32.13 -7.40
CA ALA A 193 26.42 31.46 -6.23
C ALA A 193 27.96 31.35 -6.32
N THR A 194 28.51 31.23 -7.53
CA THR A 194 29.98 31.17 -7.75
C THR A 194 30.63 32.53 -7.61
N ASP A 195 29.96 33.61 -8.04
CA ASP A 195 30.46 35.00 -7.92
C ASP A 195 30.43 35.53 -6.47
N SER A 196 29.67 34.92 -5.56
CA SER A 196 29.62 35.35 -4.14
C SER A 196 30.70 34.71 -3.25
N LEU A 197 31.57 33.87 -3.81
CA LEU A 197 32.64 33.15 -3.11
C LEU A 197 34.05 33.70 -3.41
N VAL A 198 34.14 34.80 -4.19
CA VAL A 198 35.37 35.54 -4.50
C VAL A 198 35.33 36.87 -3.76
#